data_f24addff9e5e262a1c2f5071b37aae5f
#
_entry.id   f24addff9e5e262a1c2f5071b37aae5f
#
_cell.length_a   1.000
_cell.length_b   1.000
_cell.length_c   1.000
_cell.angle_alpha   90.00
_cell.angle_beta   90.00
_cell.angle_gamma   90.00
#
_symmetry.space_group_name_H-M   'P 1'
#
loop_
_entity.id
_entity.type
_entity.pdbx_description
1 polymer ?
#
loop_
_entity_poly.entity_id
_entity_poly.type
_entity_poly.pdbx_seq_one_letter_code
_entity_poly.pdbx_strand_id
1 'polypeptide(L)'
;MSDIVQKLWGFCHVLRHDGVDYGDYIEQITYLLFVKMADERGIDLPKGCSWPEIAAKTGSDLTDHYADALRTLGKQSGILGDIFAGSMPRFNNPVNLKKLIGLIDETEWTSLDKDVKAEAFEGLLEKAASEGKKGAGQYFTPRILIQTICRVMKPDPRPRNDITICDPAAGTGGFLVCAYEWLLAQTKGALDRDVARRVKTKTLHGQELVPRPRRLALMNLYLHGIDPTIHLGDTIYETPSSQRFDIILTNPPFGTKGANQVPDRDDFTIETSNKQLNFVQHILTVLKPGGRAAVVLPDNCLFADQAGEVFEILTKDCTLHTVLRLPRGTFSPYSQGVKANVVFFTKGYPTETTWIYDCRSNVPGITKKDRPLTVAHFAEFETCYGTDPNGRSKRDPSKSKESRWRSFHISEVKQRDFKLDSFKWIKDDSIEDADELPEPEELATDAIAEIEGAVEELNAVLNLFTIGEYVDPPARGKK
;
A
#
# COMPACT_ATOMS: atom_id res chain seq x y z
N MET A 1 0.11 -8.39 18.05
CA MET A 1 -0.26 -9.34 16.95
C MET A 1 -1.19 -10.36 17.56
N SER A 2 -2.39 -10.52 17.01
CA SER A 2 -3.37 -11.44 17.59
C SER A 2 -2.85 -12.89 17.59
N ASP A 3 -3.26 -13.68 18.60
CA ASP A 3 -2.91 -15.10 18.71
C ASP A 3 -3.24 -15.89 17.43
N ILE A 4 -4.34 -15.50 16.75
CA ILE A 4 -4.78 -16.08 15.48
C ILE A 4 -3.76 -15.87 14.37
N VAL A 5 -3.21 -14.63 14.23
CA VAL A 5 -2.18 -14.33 13.22
C VAL A 5 -0.92 -15.16 13.47
N GLN A 6 -0.54 -15.33 14.74
CA GLN A 6 0.63 -16.14 15.08
C GLN A 6 0.43 -17.62 14.77
N LYS A 7 -0.75 -18.16 15.04
CA LYS A 7 -1.10 -19.54 14.71
C LYS A 7 -1.10 -19.80 13.20
N LEU A 8 -1.79 -18.96 12.44
CA LEU A 8 -1.82 -19.06 10.97
C LEU A 8 -0.42 -18.92 10.38
N TRP A 9 0.38 -17.99 10.90
CA TRP A 9 1.75 -17.80 10.45
C TRP A 9 2.68 -18.96 10.84
N GLY A 10 2.50 -19.52 12.04
CA GLY A 10 3.25 -20.71 12.46
C GLY A 10 3.11 -21.87 11.48
N PHE A 11 1.92 -22.03 10.90
CA PHE A 11 1.67 -23.05 9.89
C PHE A 11 2.39 -22.78 8.55
N CYS A 12 2.67 -21.52 8.24
CA CYS A 12 3.44 -21.12 7.05
C CYS A 12 4.82 -21.79 6.99
N HIS A 13 5.47 -21.95 8.13
CA HIS A 13 6.77 -22.61 8.21
C HIS A 13 6.70 -24.11 7.83
N VAL A 14 5.60 -24.77 8.15
CA VAL A 14 5.37 -26.17 7.78
C VAL A 14 5.24 -26.30 6.25
N LEU A 15 4.50 -25.39 5.62
CA LEU A 15 4.28 -25.42 4.16
C LEU A 15 5.52 -25.04 3.34
N ARG A 16 6.42 -24.25 3.91
CA ARG A 16 7.69 -23.94 3.25
C ARG A 16 8.53 -25.20 3.01
N HIS A 17 8.46 -26.18 3.89
CA HIS A 17 9.09 -27.49 3.68
C HIS A 17 8.47 -28.28 2.52
N ASP A 18 7.22 -27.98 2.15
CA ASP A 18 6.52 -28.56 1.00
C ASP A 18 6.75 -27.76 -0.30
N GLY A 19 7.64 -26.77 -0.30
CA GLY A 19 7.95 -25.95 -1.46
C GLY A 19 6.98 -24.81 -1.76
N VAL A 20 6.05 -24.53 -0.85
CA VAL A 20 5.12 -23.39 -0.97
C VAL A 20 5.82 -22.11 -0.48
N ASP A 21 5.97 -21.11 -1.35
CA ASP A 21 6.51 -19.82 -0.93
C ASP A 21 5.54 -19.01 -0.07
N TYR A 22 6.06 -17.98 0.62
CA TYR A 22 5.23 -17.15 1.49
C TYR A 22 4.11 -16.42 0.77
N GLY A 23 4.33 -16.00 -0.46
CA GLY A 23 3.32 -15.31 -1.25
C GLY A 23 2.19 -16.25 -1.66
N ASP A 24 2.52 -17.45 -2.12
CA ASP A 24 1.54 -18.49 -2.46
C ASP A 24 0.77 -18.94 -1.21
N TYR A 25 1.45 -19.07 -0.07
CA TYR A 25 0.79 -19.40 1.20
C TYR A 25 -0.27 -18.37 1.60
N ILE A 26 0.08 -17.08 1.57
CA ILE A 26 -0.86 -16.00 1.90
C ILE A 26 -2.05 -16.01 0.93
N GLU A 27 -1.79 -16.24 -0.34
CA GLU A 27 -2.87 -16.33 -1.33
C GLU A 27 -3.81 -17.50 -1.03
N GLN A 28 -3.29 -18.68 -0.71
CA GLN A 28 -4.09 -19.86 -0.37
C GLN A 28 -4.89 -19.66 0.91
N ILE A 29 -4.26 -19.11 1.96
CA ILE A 29 -4.96 -18.84 3.22
C ILE A 29 -6.08 -17.82 3.00
N THR A 30 -5.86 -16.84 2.13
CA THR A 30 -6.86 -15.82 1.83
C THR A 30 -8.05 -16.41 1.08
N TYR A 31 -7.85 -17.35 0.15
CA TYR A 31 -8.93 -18.06 -0.50
C TYR A 31 -9.79 -18.86 0.50
N LEU A 32 -9.14 -19.59 1.39
CA LEU A 32 -9.84 -20.39 2.40
C LEU A 32 -10.60 -19.50 3.39
N LEU A 33 -9.96 -18.42 3.87
CA LEU A 33 -10.62 -17.45 4.74
C LEU A 33 -11.82 -16.78 4.07
N PHE A 34 -11.71 -16.45 2.79
CA PHE A 34 -12.83 -15.89 2.04
C PHE A 34 -14.02 -16.85 2.00
N VAL A 35 -13.78 -18.12 1.65
CA VAL A 35 -14.85 -19.12 1.57
C VAL A 35 -15.48 -19.36 2.96
N LYS A 36 -14.65 -19.47 4.02
CA LYS A 36 -15.13 -19.60 5.41
C LYS A 36 -16.01 -18.44 5.83
N MET A 37 -15.57 -17.21 5.58
CA MET A 37 -16.32 -16.01 5.97
C MET A 37 -17.56 -15.79 5.11
N ALA A 38 -17.55 -16.21 3.84
CA ALA A 38 -18.73 -16.19 2.98
C ALA A 38 -19.81 -17.13 3.53
N ASP A 39 -19.42 -18.34 3.90
CA ASP A 39 -20.30 -19.33 4.52
C ASP A 39 -20.89 -18.82 5.86
N GLU A 40 -20.07 -18.31 6.75
CA GLU A 40 -20.51 -17.74 8.05
C GLU A 40 -21.46 -16.54 7.89
N ARG A 41 -21.39 -15.83 6.76
CA ARG A 41 -22.30 -14.71 6.41
C ARG A 41 -23.57 -15.14 5.68
N GLY A 42 -23.71 -16.43 5.39
CA GLY A 42 -24.81 -16.97 4.62
C GLY A 42 -24.82 -16.48 3.16
N ILE A 43 -23.63 -16.23 2.59
CA ILE A 43 -23.49 -15.88 1.17
C ILE A 43 -23.57 -17.16 0.37
N ASP A 44 -24.51 -17.21 -0.58
CA ASP A 44 -24.67 -18.34 -1.49
C ASP A 44 -23.46 -18.43 -2.43
N LEU A 45 -22.63 -19.44 -2.23
CA LEU A 45 -21.56 -19.81 -3.14
C LEU A 45 -22.06 -20.89 -4.13
N PRO A 46 -21.45 -21.02 -5.32
CA PRO A 46 -21.73 -22.08 -6.25
C PRO A 46 -21.62 -23.46 -5.58
N LYS A 47 -22.45 -24.41 -6.05
CA LYS A 47 -22.41 -25.79 -5.57
C LYS A 47 -21.01 -26.38 -5.62
N GLY A 48 -20.57 -27.00 -4.54
CA GLY A 48 -19.21 -27.53 -4.36
C GLY A 48 -18.19 -26.52 -3.85
N CYS A 49 -18.59 -25.25 -3.60
CA CYS A 49 -17.67 -24.20 -3.17
C CYS A 49 -17.91 -23.72 -1.73
N SER A 50 -18.90 -24.25 -1.02
CA SER A 50 -19.18 -23.88 0.37
C SER A 50 -18.12 -24.42 1.32
N TRP A 51 -17.96 -23.77 2.48
CA TRP A 51 -17.00 -24.22 3.48
C TRP A 51 -17.27 -25.65 3.98
N PRO A 52 -18.49 -26.04 4.33
CA PRO A 52 -18.79 -27.42 4.75
C PRO A 52 -18.44 -28.46 3.69
N GLU A 53 -18.69 -28.16 2.39
CA GLU A 53 -18.39 -29.08 1.29
C GLU A 53 -16.88 -29.31 1.14
N ILE A 54 -16.07 -28.28 1.29
CA ILE A 54 -14.59 -28.36 1.24
C ILE A 54 -14.07 -29.03 2.52
N ALA A 55 -14.52 -28.58 3.69
CA ALA A 55 -14.03 -29.05 4.97
C ALA A 55 -14.37 -30.54 5.25
N ALA A 56 -15.43 -31.08 4.65
CA ALA A 56 -15.81 -32.49 4.81
C ALA A 56 -14.86 -33.46 4.09
N LYS A 57 -14.06 -32.99 3.11
CA LYS A 57 -13.17 -33.84 2.31
C LYS A 57 -11.86 -34.14 3.02
N THR A 58 -11.20 -35.23 2.59
CA THR A 58 -9.91 -35.69 3.12
C THR A 58 -9.08 -36.32 1.99
N GLY A 59 -7.77 -36.48 2.19
CA GLY A 59 -6.89 -37.12 1.22
C GLY A 59 -6.88 -36.45 -0.15
N SER A 60 -6.70 -37.21 -1.21
CA SER A 60 -6.70 -36.72 -2.60
C SER A 60 -8.04 -36.05 -2.97
N ASP A 61 -9.15 -36.58 -2.48
CA ASP A 61 -10.49 -35.99 -2.72
C ASP A 61 -10.58 -34.55 -2.24
N LEU A 62 -9.83 -34.18 -1.18
CA LEU A 62 -9.79 -32.80 -0.69
C LEU A 62 -9.03 -31.90 -1.67
N THR A 63 -7.86 -32.32 -2.14
CA THR A 63 -7.08 -31.50 -3.08
C THR A 63 -7.78 -31.30 -4.40
N ASP A 64 -8.38 -32.35 -4.94
CA ASP A 64 -9.13 -32.31 -6.19
C ASP A 64 -10.38 -31.43 -6.07
N HIS A 65 -11.14 -31.62 -4.98
CA HIS A 65 -12.34 -30.82 -4.71
C HIS A 65 -11.98 -29.33 -4.51
N TYR A 66 -10.90 -29.02 -3.78
CA TYR A 66 -10.44 -27.66 -3.60
C TYR A 66 -10.03 -27.01 -4.93
N ALA A 67 -9.33 -27.75 -5.78
CA ALA A 67 -8.97 -27.28 -7.13
C ALA A 67 -10.20 -26.98 -7.98
N ASP A 68 -11.22 -27.84 -7.91
CA ASP A 68 -12.49 -27.64 -8.63
C ASP A 68 -13.28 -26.45 -8.08
N ALA A 69 -13.29 -26.26 -6.76
CA ALA A 69 -13.93 -25.12 -6.11
C ALA A 69 -13.29 -23.79 -6.56
N LEU A 70 -11.94 -23.69 -6.51
CA LEU A 70 -11.22 -22.50 -6.99
C LEU A 70 -11.53 -22.21 -8.47
N ARG A 71 -11.53 -23.24 -9.33
CA ARG A 71 -11.86 -23.11 -10.76
C ARG A 71 -13.29 -22.67 -10.97
N THR A 72 -14.23 -23.20 -10.20
CA THR A 72 -15.66 -22.86 -10.29
C THR A 72 -15.90 -21.43 -9.85
N LEU A 73 -15.29 -20.98 -8.76
CA LEU A 73 -15.35 -19.59 -8.29
C LEU A 73 -14.73 -18.62 -9.30
N GLY A 74 -13.60 -18.98 -9.92
CA GLY A 74 -12.93 -18.16 -10.93
C GLY A 74 -13.70 -18.00 -12.25
N LYS A 75 -14.71 -18.84 -12.50
CA LYS A 75 -15.60 -18.73 -13.67
C LYS A 75 -16.87 -17.90 -13.41
N GLN A 76 -17.08 -17.46 -12.18
CA GLN A 76 -18.24 -16.63 -11.85
C GLN A 76 -18.10 -15.23 -12.44
N SER A 77 -19.21 -14.54 -12.63
CA SER A 77 -19.22 -13.12 -12.97
C SER A 77 -19.08 -12.25 -11.72
N GLY A 78 -18.63 -11.01 -11.89
CA GLY A 78 -18.49 -10.04 -10.81
C GLY A 78 -17.32 -10.34 -9.88
N ILE A 79 -17.41 -9.88 -8.63
CA ILE A 79 -16.30 -9.87 -7.68
C ILE A 79 -15.74 -11.27 -7.38
N LEU A 80 -16.57 -12.31 -7.37
CA LEU A 80 -16.10 -13.68 -7.17
C LEU A 80 -15.17 -14.12 -8.30
N GLY A 81 -15.57 -13.90 -9.55
CA GLY A 81 -14.72 -14.18 -10.70
C GLY A 81 -13.42 -13.39 -10.66
N ASP A 82 -13.48 -12.11 -10.31
CA ASP A 82 -12.30 -11.24 -10.20
C ASP A 82 -11.33 -11.70 -9.10
N ILE A 83 -11.85 -12.15 -7.95
CA ILE A 83 -11.06 -12.66 -6.84
C ILE A 83 -10.36 -13.97 -7.23
N PHE A 84 -11.11 -14.91 -7.82
CA PHE A 84 -10.62 -16.25 -8.08
C PHE A 84 -10.10 -16.48 -9.50
N ALA A 85 -10.07 -15.44 -10.34
CA ALA A 85 -9.52 -15.55 -11.70
C ALA A 85 -8.09 -16.09 -11.70
N GLY A 86 -7.86 -17.21 -12.38
CA GLY A 86 -6.55 -17.85 -12.45
C GLY A 86 -6.05 -18.43 -11.12
N SER A 87 -6.92 -18.57 -10.11
CA SER A 87 -6.55 -19.20 -8.84
C SER A 87 -6.24 -20.70 -9.05
N MET A 88 -5.19 -21.15 -8.40
CA MET A 88 -4.74 -22.56 -8.46
C MET A 88 -4.34 -23.03 -7.06
N PRO A 89 -4.61 -24.29 -6.68
CA PRO A 89 -4.10 -24.84 -5.43
C PRO A 89 -2.56 -24.91 -5.47
N ARG A 90 -1.93 -24.65 -4.33
CA ARG A 90 -0.48 -24.72 -4.14
C ARG A 90 -0.08 -25.75 -3.10
N PHE A 91 -1.02 -26.55 -2.62
CA PHE A 91 -0.75 -27.62 -1.67
C PHE A 91 -0.43 -28.92 -2.41
N ASN A 92 0.77 -29.44 -2.17
CA ASN A 92 1.20 -30.74 -2.69
C ASN A 92 0.78 -31.90 -1.75
N ASN A 93 0.60 -31.60 -0.46
CA ASN A 93 0.23 -32.58 0.56
C ASN A 93 -1.19 -32.30 1.09
N PRO A 94 -2.17 -33.21 0.86
CA PRO A 94 -3.53 -33.04 1.35
C PRO A 94 -3.64 -32.97 2.88
N VAL A 95 -2.70 -33.59 3.61
CA VAL A 95 -2.64 -33.52 5.08
C VAL A 95 -2.42 -32.09 5.56
N ASN A 96 -1.56 -31.34 4.86
CA ASN A 96 -1.27 -29.95 5.21
C ASN A 96 -2.45 -29.05 4.89
N LEU A 97 -3.12 -29.23 3.74
CA LEU A 97 -4.36 -28.52 3.43
C LEU A 97 -5.44 -28.80 4.49
N LYS A 98 -5.62 -30.06 4.90
CA LYS A 98 -6.61 -30.42 5.94
C LYS A 98 -6.28 -29.79 7.29
N LYS A 99 -5.02 -29.74 7.69
CA LYS A 99 -4.59 -29.06 8.91
C LYS A 99 -4.87 -27.56 8.89
N LEU A 100 -4.60 -26.90 7.73
CA LEU A 100 -4.89 -25.47 7.57
C LEU A 100 -6.38 -25.19 7.64
N ILE A 101 -7.22 -26.02 7.00
CA ILE A 101 -8.67 -25.95 7.08
C ILE A 101 -9.13 -26.10 8.54
N GLY A 102 -8.62 -27.09 9.28
CA GLY A 102 -8.91 -27.26 10.69
C GLY A 102 -8.56 -26.07 11.54
N LEU A 103 -7.38 -25.48 11.31
CA LEU A 103 -6.92 -24.29 12.02
C LEU A 103 -7.81 -23.05 11.75
N ILE A 104 -8.28 -22.90 10.51
CA ILE A 104 -9.22 -21.84 10.15
C ILE A 104 -10.59 -22.08 10.79
N ASP A 105 -11.01 -23.33 10.88
CA ASP A 105 -12.33 -23.70 11.39
C ASP A 105 -12.46 -23.55 12.92
N GLU A 106 -11.34 -23.54 13.65
CA GLU A 106 -11.31 -23.27 15.10
C GLU A 106 -11.82 -21.86 15.47
N THR A 107 -11.96 -20.97 14.48
CA THR A 107 -12.31 -19.57 14.71
C THR A 107 -13.60 -19.20 13.98
N GLU A 108 -14.53 -18.56 14.69
CA GLU A 108 -15.70 -17.91 14.10
C GLU A 108 -15.31 -16.50 13.62
N TRP A 109 -14.91 -16.39 12.37
CA TRP A 109 -14.31 -15.18 11.80
C TRP A 109 -15.27 -14.00 11.76
N THR A 110 -16.55 -14.23 11.58
CA THR A 110 -17.55 -13.17 11.46
C THR A 110 -17.91 -12.56 12.81
N SER A 111 -17.74 -13.29 13.91
CA SER A 111 -17.98 -12.81 15.27
C SER A 111 -16.83 -11.98 15.83
N LEU A 112 -15.63 -12.11 15.25
CA LEU A 112 -14.47 -11.31 15.67
C LEU A 112 -14.75 -9.82 15.48
N ASP A 113 -14.21 -8.99 16.36
CA ASP A 113 -14.22 -7.54 16.22
C ASP A 113 -13.61 -7.15 14.87
N LYS A 114 -14.14 -6.07 14.26
CA LYS A 114 -13.67 -5.56 12.96
C LYS A 114 -12.18 -5.24 12.98
N ASP A 115 -11.70 -4.70 14.09
CA ASP A 115 -10.28 -4.39 14.25
C ASP A 115 -9.41 -5.64 14.31
N VAL A 116 -9.88 -6.71 14.97
CA VAL A 116 -9.17 -7.99 15.03
C VAL A 116 -9.10 -8.68 13.67
N LYS A 117 -10.19 -8.62 12.87
CA LYS A 117 -10.20 -9.16 11.49
C LYS A 117 -9.21 -8.44 10.60
N ALA A 118 -9.27 -7.11 10.61
CA ALA A 118 -8.36 -6.28 9.84
C ALA A 118 -6.91 -6.50 10.27
N GLU A 119 -6.65 -6.54 11.58
CA GLU A 119 -5.33 -6.83 12.13
C GLU A 119 -4.82 -8.22 11.72
N ALA A 120 -5.70 -9.23 11.74
CA ALA A 120 -5.35 -10.60 11.34
C ALA A 120 -4.95 -10.64 9.86
N PHE A 121 -5.76 -10.05 9.00
CA PHE A 121 -5.53 -10.04 7.56
C PHE A 121 -4.32 -9.17 7.19
N GLU A 122 -4.27 -7.95 7.70
CA GLU A 122 -3.14 -7.03 7.50
C GLU A 122 -1.84 -7.59 8.09
N GLY A 123 -1.90 -8.23 9.25
CA GLY A 123 -0.74 -8.88 9.88
C GLY A 123 -0.18 -10.04 9.05
N LEU A 124 -1.03 -10.82 8.38
CA LEU A 124 -0.58 -11.83 7.42
C LEU A 124 0.09 -11.20 6.20
N LEU A 125 -0.53 -10.16 5.63
CA LEU A 125 0.03 -9.42 4.50
C LEU A 125 1.34 -8.73 4.86
N GLU A 126 1.41 -8.13 6.04
CA GLU A 126 2.62 -7.51 6.57
C GLU A 126 3.76 -8.52 6.69
N LYS A 127 3.48 -9.71 7.24
CA LYS A 127 4.49 -10.76 7.34
C LYS A 127 4.93 -11.28 5.98
N ALA A 128 4.00 -11.48 5.04
CA ALA A 128 4.36 -11.89 3.68
C ALA A 128 5.31 -10.89 3.00
N ALA A 129 5.03 -9.60 3.16
CA ALA A 129 5.88 -8.55 2.61
C ALA A 129 7.27 -8.53 3.27
N SER A 130 7.38 -8.86 4.58
CA SER A 130 8.65 -8.85 5.31
C SER A 130 9.56 -10.04 5.00
N GLU A 131 8.98 -11.19 4.63
CA GLU A 131 9.71 -12.44 4.42
C GLU A 131 9.97 -12.72 2.92
N GLY A 132 9.25 -12.04 2.04
CA GLY A 132 9.45 -12.11 0.60
C GLY A 132 10.73 -11.40 0.18
N LYS A 133 11.88 -12.09 0.23
CA LYS A 133 13.11 -11.61 -0.41
C LYS A 133 12.85 -11.44 -1.91
N LYS A 134 12.86 -10.18 -2.38
CA LYS A 134 12.80 -9.80 -3.80
C LYS A 134 11.45 -9.95 -4.52
N GLY A 135 10.43 -9.29 -4.04
CA GLY A 135 9.25 -8.99 -4.84
C GLY A 135 9.08 -7.48 -4.94
N ALA A 136 9.03 -6.94 -6.17
CA ALA A 136 8.91 -5.54 -6.49
C ALA A 136 8.22 -4.69 -5.41
N GLY A 137 8.99 -3.84 -4.73
CA GLY A 137 8.68 -2.60 -4.06
C GLY A 137 7.27 -2.28 -3.56
N GLN A 138 6.46 -3.26 -3.23
CA GLN A 138 5.13 -3.04 -2.67
C GLN A 138 5.28 -2.78 -1.19
N TYR A 139 5.43 -1.51 -0.86
CA TYR A 139 5.52 -1.06 0.51
C TYR A 139 4.13 -1.07 1.13
N PHE A 140 3.98 -1.89 2.16
CA PHE A 140 2.82 -1.84 3.01
C PHE A 140 2.76 -0.48 3.72
N THR A 141 1.69 0.26 3.54
CA THR A 141 1.49 1.54 4.23
C THR A 141 1.00 1.27 5.64
N PRO A 142 1.71 1.74 6.70
CA PRO A 142 1.28 1.51 8.06
C PRO A 142 -0.14 2.01 8.32
N ARG A 143 -0.98 1.18 8.95
CA ARG A 143 -2.39 1.49 9.22
C ARG A 143 -2.57 2.81 9.96
N ILE A 144 -1.71 3.08 10.95
CA ILE A 144 -1.71 4.33 11.70
C ILE A 144 -1.54 5.56 10.82
N LEU A 145 -0.65 5.47 9.80
CA LEU A 145 -0.48 6.55 8.83
C LEU A 145 -1.73 6.72 7.96
N ILE A 146 -2.30 5.62 7.46
CA ILE A 146 -3.54 5.65 6.67
C ILE A 146 -4.68 6.28 7.49
N GLN A 147 -4.85 5.85 8.74
CA GLN A 147 -5.86 6.40 9.65
C GLN A 147 -5.66 7.90 9.90
N THR A 148 -4.43 8.35 10.10
CA THR A 148 -4.10 9.77 10.26
C THR A 148 -4.50 10.56 9.02
N ILE A 149 -4.14 10.08 7.83
CA ILE A 149 -4.52 10.71 6.56
C ILE A 149 -6.05 10.76 6.43
N CYS A 150 -6.76 9.66 6.71
CA CYS A 150 -8.22 9.64 6.66
C CYS A 150 -8.87 10.61 7.67
N ARG A 151 -8.31 10.77 8.88
CA ARG A 151 -8.84 11.71 9.87
C ARG A 151 -8.76 13.16 9.42
N VAL A 152 -7.66 13.58 8.79
CA VAL A 152 -7.50 14.95 8.31
C VAL A 152 -8.17 15.19 6.97
N MET A 153 -8.16 14.20 6.06
CA MET A 153 -8.79 14.29 4.74
C MET A 153 -10.31 14.13 4.76
N LYS A 154 -10.85 13.52 5.81
CA LYS A 154 -12.30 13.31 5.99
C LYS A 154 -12.98 12.84 4.71
N PRO A 155 -12.77 11.59 4.28
CA PRO A 155 -13.33 11.06 3.04
C PRO A 155 -14.84 10.78 3.16
N ASP A 156 -15.64 11.86 3.28
CA ASP A 156 -17.08 11.82 3.51
C ASP A 156 -17.85 11.91 2.20
N PRO A 157 -18.56 10.85 1.78
CA PRO A 157 -19.38 10.85 0.57
C PRO A 157 -20.81 11.31 0.78
N ARG A 158 -21.21 11.73 2.01
CA ARG A 158 -22.59 12.11 2.33
C ARG A 158 -23.02 13.45 1.77
N PRO A 159 -22.16 14.49 1.66
CA PRO A 159 -22.59 15.81 1.20
C PRO A 159 -23.20 15.84 -0.19
N ARG A 160 -22.79 14.93 -1.07
CA ARG A 160 -23.32 14.80 -2.45
C ARG A 160 -23.40 13.33 -2.86
N ASN A 161 -24.33 13.01 -3.76
CA ASN A 161 -24.57 11.65 -4.19
C ASN A 161 -23.54 11.10 -5.22
N ASP A 162 -22.69 11.98 -5.76
CA ASP A 162 -21.71 11.69 -6.81
C ASP A 162 -20.26 11.72 -6.32
N ILE A 163 -20.04 11.87 -5.00
CA ILE A 163 -18.67 11.88 -4.44
C ILE A 163 -18.03 10.50 -4.63
N THR A 164 -16.84 10.54 -5.19
CA THR A 164 -16.00 9.38 -5.44
C THR A 164 -14.64 9.50 -4.77
N ILE A 165 -14.13 8.39 -4.27
CA ILE A 165 -12.85 8.26 -3.58
C ILE A 165 -12.02 7.25 -4.37
N CYS A 166 -10.77 7.58 -4.67
CA CYS A 166 -9.89 6.72 -5.45
C CYS A 166 -8.52 6.54 -4.80
N ASP A 167 -8.01 5.31 -4.93
CA ASP A 167 -6.61 4.99 -4.72
C ASP A 167 -6.02 4.44 -6.04
N PRO A 168 -5.27 5.26 -6.79
CA PRO A 168 -4.69 4.83 -8.07
C PRO A 168 -3.48 3.89 -7.95
N ALA A 169 -3.08 3.55 -6.73
CA ALA A 169 -2.06 2.53 -6.42
C ALA A 169 -2.56 1.67 -5.26
N ALA A 170 -3.72 1.01 -5.47
CA ALA A 170 -4.55 0.46 -4.41
C ALA A 170 -3.84 -0.58 -3.51
N GLY A 171 -2.83 -1.28 -4.02
CA GLY A 171 -2.15 -2.32 -3.26
C GLY A 171 -3.13 -3.34 -2.71
N THR A 172 -3.22 -3.44 -1.39
CA THR A 172 -4.17 -4.32 -0.68
C THR A 172 -5.47 -3.62 -0.26
N GLY A 173 -5.73 -2.41 -0.76
CA GLY A 173 -6.97 -1.65 -0.53
C GLY A 173 -7.03 -0.91 0.82
N GLY A 174 -5.91 -0.76 1.51
CA GLY A 174 -5.86 -0.19 2.86
C GLY A 174 -6.48 1.21 2.99
N PHE A 175 -6.22 2.12 2.04
CA PHE A 175 -6.84 3.46 2.05
C PHE A 175 -8.35 3.40 1.85
N LEU A 176 -8.84 2.53 0.97
CA LEU A 176 -10.27 2.40 0.68
C LEU A 176 -11.03 1.81 1.87
N VAL A 177 -10.48 0.77 2.50
CA VAL A 177 -11.02 0.21 3.74
C VAL A 177 -11.07 1.25 4.85
N CYS A 178 -9.95 1.95 5.07
CA CYS A 178 -9.88 2.96 6.13
C CYS A 178 -10.82 4.15 5.89
N ALA A 179 -11.02 4.56 4.63
CA ALA A 179 -12.01 5.58 4.28
C ALA A 179 -13.44 5.14 4.66
N TYR A 180 -13.77 3.88 4.42
CA TYR A 180 -15.06 3.32 4.83
C TYR A 180 -15.21 3.20 6.35
N GLU A 181 -14.18 2.71 7.04
CA GLU A 181 -14.16 2.62 8.51
C GLU A 181 -14.30 4.01 9.16
N TRP A 182 -13.59 5.01 8.62
CA TRP A 182 -13.72 6.40 9.05
C TRP A 182 -15.17 6.89 8.95
N LEU A 183 -15.83 6.63 7.81
CA LEU A 183 -17.24 6.98 7.61
C LEU A 183 -18.15 6.28 8.62
N LEU A 184 -17.96 4.99 8.88
CA LEU A 184 -18.72 4.25 9.88
C LEU A 184 -18.53 4.82 11.28
N ALA A 185 -17.31 5.21 11.64
CA ALA A 185 -17.01 5.84 12.92
C ALA A 185 -17.74 7.19 13.08
N GLN A 186 -17.79 8.02 12.02
CA GLN A 186 -18.51 9.30 12.04
C GLN A 186 -20.04 9.13 12.21
N THR A 187 -20.59 8.01 11.80
CA THR A 187 -22.03 7.73 11.82
C THR A 187 -22.43 6.75 12.93
N LYS A 188 -21.48 6.35 13.77
CA LYS A 188 -21.68 5.29 14.80
C LYS A 188 -22.28 4.00 14.18
N GLY A 189 -21.89 3.69 12.94
CA GLY A 189 -22.40 2.55 12.18
C GLY A 189 -23.79 2.72 11.56
N ALA A 190 -24.49 3.83 11.80
CA ALA A 190 -25.84 4.08 11.33
C ALA A 190 -25.82 4.91 10.03
N LEU A 191 -25.51 4.27 8.90
CA LEU A 191 -25.66 4.88 7.58
C LEU A 191 -27.12 4.72 7.07
N ASP A 192 -27.63 5.79 6.46
CA ASP A 192 -28.83 5.69 5.65
C ASP A 192 -28.69 4.58 4.59
N ARG A 193 -29.79 3.87 4.30
CA ARG A 193 -29.77 2.68 3.43
C ARG A 193 -29.23 3.00 2.01
N ASP A 194 -29.63 4.14 1.44
CA ASP A 194 -29.20 4.51 0.10
C ASP A 194 -27.76 4.97 0.06
N VAL A 195 -27.33 5.70 1.10
CA VAL A 195 -25.92 6.08 1.30
C VAL A 195 -25.07 4.82 1.47
N ALA A 196 -25.48 3.88 2.32
CA ALA A 196 -24.77 2.63 2.56
C ALA A 196 -24.60 1.82 1.26
N ARG A 197 -25.69 1.68 0.48
CA ARG A 197 -25.63 0.99 -0.81
C ARG A 197 -24.67 1.68 -1.78
N ARG A 198 -24.78 3.01 -1.93
CA ARG A 198 -23.92 3.79 -2.81
C ARG A 198 -22.45 3.69 -2.42
N VAL A 199 -22.13 3.86 -1.13
CA VAL A 199 -20.76 3.76 -0.63
C VAL A 199 -20.17 2.39 -0.94
N LYS A 200 -20.95 1.34 -0.79
CA LYS A 200 -20.50 -0.04 -1.04
C LYS A 200 -20.26 -0.37 -2.50
N THR A 201 -20.94 0.31 -3.45
CA THR A 201 -20.92 -0.12 -4.85
C THR A 201 -20.47 0.93 -5.86
N LYS A 202 -20.39 2.22 -5.49
CA LYS A 202 -20.16 3.32 -6.44
C LYS A 202 -19.17 4.38 -5.99
N THR A 203 -18.82 4.41 -4.71
CA THR A 203 -18.01 5.49 -4.13
C THR A 203 -16.52 5.18 -4.15
N LEU A 204 -16.16 3.91 -3.92
CA LEU A 204 -14.78 3.48 -3.73
C LEU A 204 -14.22 2.89 -5.03
N HIS A 205 -13.13 3.47 -5.51
CA HIS A 205 -12.45 3.09 -6.73
C HIS A 205 -10.98 2.88 -6.47
N GLY A 206 -10.34 2.02 -7.24
CA GLY A 206 -8.90 1.82 -7.19
C GLY A 206 -8.36 1.34 -8.51
N GLN A 207 -7.05 1.45 -8.66
CA GLN A 207 -6.30 0.83 -9.73
C GLN A 207 -5.08 0.13 -9.15
N GLU A 208 -4.78 -1.07 -9.63
CA GLU A 208 -3.63 -1.85 -9.21
C GLU A 208 -3.05 -2.58 -10.41
N LEU A 209 -1.73 -2.45 -10.58
CA LEU A 209 -1.00 -3.05 -11.69
C LEU A 209 -0.88 -4.56 -11.55
N VAL A 210 -0.67 -5.04 -10.32
CA VAL A 210 -0.29 -6.42 -10.07
C VAL A 210 -1.52 -7.25 -9.68
N PRO A 211 -1.82 -8.37 -10.37
CA PRO A 211 -3.01 -9.17 -10.11
C PRO A 211 -3.16 -9.65 -8.65
N ARG A 212 -2.05 -10.06 -8.00
CA ARG A 212 -2.08 -10.59 -6.62
C ARG A 212 -2.51 -9.53 -5.61
N PRO A 213 -1.90 -8.34 -5.48
CA PRO A 213 -2.38 -7.28 -4.61
C PRO A 213 -3.81 -6.83 -4.92
N ARG A 214 -4.18 -6.69 -6.20
CA ARG A 214 -5.56 -6.39 -6.58
C ARG A 214 -6.54 -7.40 -6.00
N ARG A 215 -6.24 -8.68 -6.13
CA ARG A 215 -7.05 -9.77 -5.57
C ARG A 215 -7.21 -9.63 -4.06
N LEU A 216 -6.10 -9.37 -3.35
CA LEU A 216 -6.11 -9.14 -1.91
C LEU A 216 -6.94 -7.90 -1.53
N ALA A 217 -6.86 -6.83 -2.31
CA ALA A 217 -7.70 -5.64 -2.11
C ALA A 217 -9.19 -5.95 -2.28
N LEU A 218 -9.56 -6.67 -3.33
CA LEU A 218 -10.95 -7.09 -3.56
C LEU A 218 -11.48 -7.94 -2.41
N MET A 219 -10.69 -8.89 -1.94
CA MET A 219 -11.05 -9.74 -0.80
C MET A 219 -11.18 -8.92 0.49
N ASN A 220 -10.22 -8.05 0.77
CA ASN A 220 -10.23 -7.18 1.94
C ASN A 220 -11.50 -6.31 1.97
N LEU A 221 -11.81 -5.64 0.87
CA LEU A 221 -12.99 -4.79 0.74
C LEU A 221 -14.28 -5.61 0.83
N TYR A 222 -14.34 -6.77 0.17
CA TYR A 222 -15.50 -7.67 0.25
C TYR A 222 -15.78 -8.15 1.69
N LEU A 223 -14.72 -8.45 2.46
CA LEU A 223 -14.85 -8.81 3.87
C LEU A 223 -15.39 -7.68 4.74
N HIS A 224 -15.27 -6.42 4.29
CA HIS A 224 -15.93 -5.25 4.89
C HIS A 224 -17.33 -5.01 4.32
N GLY A 225 -17.82 -5.90 3.46
CA GLY A 225 -19.13 -5.80 2.81
C GLY A 225 -19.19 -4.70 1.74
N ILE A 226 -18.05 -4.41 1.13
CA ILE A 226 -17.89 -3.43 0.05
C ILE A 226 -17.68 -4.20 -1.25
N ASP A 227 -18.34 -3.76 -2.30
CA ASP A 227 -18.17 -4.24 -3.69
C ASP A 227 -17.54 -3.10 -4.52
N PRO A 228 -16.22 -2.93 -4.45
CA PRO A 228 -15.54 -1.79 -5.04
C PRO A 228 -15.22 -2.03 -6.52
N THR A 229 -14.94 -0.94 -7.22
CA THR A 229 -14.34 -1.00 -8.55
C THR A 229 -12.82 -0.85 -8.43
N ILE A 230 -12.08 -1.96 -8.55
CA ILE A 230 -10.60 -1.93 -8.64
C ILE A 230 -10.18 -2.43 -10.02
N HIS A 231 -9.72 -1.50 -10.84
CA HIS A 231 -9.22 -1.79 -12.17
C HIS A 231 -7.85 -2.48 -12.10
N LEU A 232 -7.66 -3.55 -12.90
CA LEU A 232 -6.35 -4.14 -13.13
C LEU A 232 -5.71 -3.42 -14.31
N GLY A 233 -4.65 -2.67 -14.07
CA GLY A 233 -3.99 -1.92 -15.12
C GLY A 233 -2.88 -1.00 -14.62
N ASP A 234 -2.12 -0.45 -15.55
CA ASP A 234 -1.00 0.45 -15.24
C ASP A 234 -1.46 1.91 -15.18
N THR A 235 -1.46 2.47 -13.98
CA THR A 235 -1.86 3.85 -13.72
C THR A 235 -1.01 4.89 -14.48
N ILE A 236 0.25 4.57 -14.77
CA ILE A 236 1.19 5.50 -15.40
C ILE A 236 1.14 5.38 -16.92
N TYR A 237 1.14 4.14 -17.43
CA TYR A 237 1.28 3.90 -18.87
C TYR A 237 -0.06 3.80 -19.62
N GLU A 238 -1.17 3.55 -18.92
CA GLU A 238 -2.50 3.55 -19.53
C GLU A 238 -3.10 4.96 -19.51
N THR A 239 -3.74 5.35 -20.61
CA THR A 239 -4.54 6.58 -20.66
C THR A 239 -5.73 6.45 -19.70
N PRO A 240 -5.91 7.37 -18.75
CA PRO A 240 -7.02 7.28 -17.80
C PRO A 240 -8.35 7.44 -18.51
N SER A 241 -9.36 6.73 -18.02
CA SER A 241 -10.74 6.91 -18.46
C SER A 241 -11.21 8.37 -18.25
N SER A 242 -12.40 8.71 -18.73
CA SER A 242 -13.02 10.02 -18.48
C SER A 242 -13.45 10.23 -17.02
N GLN A 243 -13.41 9.19 -16.19
CA GLN A 243 -13.78 9.27 -14.78
C GLN A 243 -12.83 10.21 -14.01
N ARG A 244 -13.42 11.03 -13.15
CA ARG A 244 -12.70 11.95 -12.27
C ARG A 244 -13.18 11.77 -10.84
N PHE A 245 -12.29 12.04 -9.87
CA PHE A 245 -12.50 11.73 -8.46
C PHE A 245 -12.52 13.00 -7.60
N ASP A 246 -13.32 12.96 -6.54
CA ASP A 246 -13.41 14.05 -5.56
C ASP A 246 -12.31 13.97 -4.52
N ILE A 247 -11.91 12.75 -4.14
CA ILE A 247 -10.90 12.51 -3.11
C ILE A 247 -9.94 11.42 -3.60
N ILE A 248 -8.65 11.70 -3.52
CA ILE A 248 -7.58 10.74 -3.82
C ILE A 248 -6.73 10.55 -2.57
N LEU A 249 -6.57 9.28 -2.16
CA LEU A 249 -5.75 8.86 -1.04
C LEU A 249 -4.84 7.74 -1.55
N THR A 250 -3.53 7.94 -1.56
CA THR A 250 -2.66 6.96 -2.20
C THR A 250 -1.23 6.98 -1.67
N ASN A 251 -0.59 5.81 -1.72
CA ASN A 251 0.84 5.64 -1.55
C ASN A 251 1.41 4.95 -2.79
N PRO A 252 1.86 5.72 -3.80
CA PRO A 252 2.48 5.16 -5.00
C PRO A 252 3.70 4.29 -4.67
N PRO A 253 4.02 3.29 -5.50
CA PRO A 253 5.17 2.43 -5.28
C PRO A 253 6.47 3.23 -5.29
N PHE A 254 7.35 3.00 -4.28
CA PHE A 254 8.66 3.63 -4.20
C PHE A 254 9.67 2.89 -5.07
N GLY A 255 10.66 3.60 -5.56
CA GLY A 255 11.80 3.03 -6.29
C GLY A 255 11.74 3.20 -7.80
N THR A 256 12.92 3.18 -8.39
CA THR A 256 13.17 3.41 -9.82
C THR A 256 13.37 2.12 -10.62
N LYS A 257 13.42 0.95 -9.96
CA LYS A 257 13.70 -0.32 -10.64
C LYS A 257 12.60 -0.68 -11.64
N GLY A 258 12.96 -0.80 -12.91
CA GLY A 258 12.16 -1.41 -13.98
C GLY A 258 11.43 -0.47 -14.92
N ALA A 259 11.62 0.85 -14.86
CA ALA A 259 11.08 1.74 -15.86
C ALA A 259 12.09 2.85 -16.21
N ASN A 260 12.85 2.60 -17.24
CA ASN A 260 13.62 3.66 -17.93
C ASN A 260 12.82 4.26 -19.09
N GLN A 261 11.53 3.95 -19.17
CA GLN A 261 10.66 4.45 -20.24
C GLN A 261 9.85 5.63 -19.72
N VAL A 262 9.86 6.70 -20.49
CA VAL A 262 8.94 7.82 -20.31
C VAL A 262 7.57 7.36 -20.78
N PRO A 263 6.49 7.56 -20.00
CA PRO A 263 5.13 7.23 -20.43
C PRO A 263 4.74 8.06 -21.67
N ASP A 264 4.15 7.41 -22.65
CA ASP A 264 3.54 8.07 -23.81
C ASP A 264 2.08 8.45 -23.47
N ARG A 265 1.94 9.65 -22.88
CA ARG A 265 0.65 10.16 -22.40
C ARG A 265 0.49 11.63 -22.69
N ASP A 266 -0.54 11.97 -23.48
CA ASP A 266 -0.85 13.35 -23.88
C ASP A 266 -1.24 14.28 -22.71
N ASP A 267 -1.69 13.71 -21.58
CA ASP A 267 -2.08 14.46 -20.37
C ASP A 267 -0.91 14.71 -19.41
N PHE A 268 0.27 14.16 -19.67
CA PHE A 268 1.48 14.46 -18.92
C PHE A 268 2.22 15.64 -19.55
N THR A 269 2.37 16.70 -18.79
CA THR A 269 3.05 17.92 -19.27
C THR A 269 4.56 17.79 -19.24
N ILE A 270 5.08 17.04 -18.25
CA ILE A 270 6.52 16.86 -18.04
C ILE A 270 6.90 15.42 -18.37
N GLU A 271 7.80 15.28 -19.33
CA GLU A 271 8.38 13.99 -19.69
C GLU A 271 9.41 13.55 -18.64
N THR A 272 9.10 12.49 -17.91
CA THR A 272 10.00 11.92 -16.91
C THR A 272 9.81 10.41 -16.76
N SER A 273 10.90 9.70 -16.49
CA SER A 273 10.86 8.28 -16.11
C SER A 273 10.62 8.09 -14.59
N ASN A 274 10.55 9.17 -13.82
CA ASN A 274 10.30 9.09 -12.37
C ASN A 274 8.83 8.73 -12.11
N LYS A 275 8.59 7.50 -11.64
CA LYS A 275 7.24 6.97 -11.40
C LYS A 275 6.43 7.83 -10.44
N GLN A 276 7.04 8.32 -9.37
CA GLN A 276 6.34 9.10 -8.36
C GLN A 276 5.88 10.46 -8.90
N LEU A 277 6.71 11.11 -9.72
CA LEU A 277 6.32 12.34 -10.41
C LEU A 277 5.20 12.09 -11.43
N ASN A 278 5.25 10.96 -12.14
CA ASN A 278 4.18 10.54 -13.04
C ASN A 278 2.87 10.25 -12.30
N PHE A 279 2.93 9.68 -11.09
CA PHE A 279 1.73 9.57 -10.24
C PHE A 279 1.17 10.94 -9.84
N VAL A 280 2.01 11.92 -9.54
CA VAL A 280 1.54 13.30 -9.27
C VAL A 280 0.82 13.86 -10.50
N GLN A 281 1.39 13.73 -11.69
CA GLN A 281 0.76 14.19 -12.95
C GLN A 281 -0.57 13.45 -13.21
N HIS A 282 -0.59 12.12 -13.03
CA HIS A 282 -1.83 11.35 -13.15
C HIS A 282 -2.91 11.85 -12.19
N ILE A 283 -2.56 12.10 -10.93
CA ILE A 283 -3.50 12.63 -9.92
C ILE A 283 -4.04 13.99 -10.34
N LEU A 284 -3.19 14.88 -10.88
CA LEU A 284 -3.63 16.16 -11.42
C LEU A 284 -4.66 16.00 -12.54
N THR A 285 -4.48 15.00 -13.41
CA THR A 285 -5.44 14.69 -14.47
C THR A 285 -6.77 14.18 -13.93
N VAL A 286 -6.76 13.21 -13.02
CA VAL A 286 -7.99 12.51 -12.62
C VAL A 286 -8.72 13.15 -11.43
N LEU A 287 -8.12 14.15 -10.79
CA LEU A 287 -8.76 14.90 -9.70
C LEU A 287 -9.74 15.93 -10.27
N LYS A 288 -10.98 15.96 -9.75
CA LYS A 288 -12.00 16.95 -10.11
C LYS A 288 -11.58 18.36 -9.66
N PRO A 289 -11.99 19.43 -10.34
CA PRO A 289 -11.94 20.79 -9.77
C PRO A 289 -12.64 20.81 -8.39
N GLY A 290 -11.99 21.38 -7.39
CA GLY A 290 -12.44 21.33 -5.99
C GLY A 290 -12.18 20.01 -5.28
N GLY A 291 -11.69 19.00 -5.97
CA GLY A 291 -11.26 17.73 -5.38
C GLY A 291 -9.95 17.89 -4.60
N ARG A 292 -9.69 16.96 -3.68
CA ARG A 292 -8.50 16.99 -2.82
C ARG A 292 -7.75 15.68 -2.84
N ALA A 293 -6.45 15.74 -2.65
CA ALA A 293 -5.57 14.57 -2.64
C ALA A 293 -4.63 14.58 -1.43
N ALA A 294 -4.30 13.38 -0.95
CA ALA A 294 -3.21 13.11 -0.03
C ALA A 294 -2.33 12.01 -0.65
N VAL A 295 -1.08 12.33 -0.92
CA VAL A 295 -0.16 11.46 -1.65
C VAL A 295 1.09 11.24 -0.81
N VAL A 296 1.42 9.98 -0.55
CA VAL A 296 2.67 9.62 0.12
C VAL A 296 3.80 9.59 -0.90
N LEU A 297 4.82 10.39 -0.70
CA LEU A 297 5.94 10.54 -1.62
C LEU A 297 7.28 10.40 -0.88
N PRO A 298 8.26 9.65 -1.40
CA PRO A 298 9.59 9.60 -0.82
C PRO A 298 10.35 10.91 -1.08
N ASP A 299 11.33 11.22 -0.24
CA ASP A 299 12.10 12.47 -0.35
C ASP A 299 12.74 12.63 -1.74
N ASN A 300 13.25 11.55 -2.33
CA ASN A 300 13.93 11.61 -3.62
C ASN A 300 13.06 12.20 -4.74
N CYS A 301 11.74 12.03 -4.70
CA CYS A 301 10.87 12.64 -5.70
C CYS A 301 10.65 14.15 -5.48
N LEU A 302 10.98 14.68 -4.30
CA LEU A 302 10.85 16.11 -4.00
C LEU A 302 12.04 16.94 -4.48
N PHE A 303 13.16 16.29 -4.85
CA PHE A 303 14.37 16.94 -5.35
C PHE A 303 14.90 16.36 -6.67
N ALA A 304 14.24 15.36 -7.26
CA ALA A 304 14.59 14.81 -8.57
C ALA A 304 14.66 15.91 -9.64
N ASP A 305 15.32 15.64 -10.76
CA ASP A 305 15.60 16.63 -11.77
C ASP A 305 14.34 17.36 -12.28
N GLN A 306 13.28 16.62 -12.57
CA GLN A 306 12.00 17.21 -13.04
C GLN A 306 11.02 17.53 -11.90
N ALA A 307 11.43 17.37 -10.63
CA ALA A 307 10.54 17.61 -9.49
C ALA A 307 10.05 19.06 -9.46
N GLY A 308 10.96 20.02 -9.68
CA GLY A 308 10.62 21.43 -9.70
C GLY A 308 9.53 21.75 -10.70
N GLU A 309 9.64 21.25 -11.94
CA GLU A 309 8.67 21.48 -13.00
C GLU A 309 7.29 20.89 -12.69
N VAL A 310 7.25 19.65 -12.17
CA VAL A 310 5.97 19.01 -11.79
C VAL A 310 5.32 19.72 -10.61
N PHE A 311 6.11 20.13 -9.59
CA PHE A 311 5.58 20.87 -8.45
C PHE A 311 5.23 22.33 -8.79
N GLU A 312 5.86 22.94 -9.80
CA GLU A 312 5.42 24.22 -10.34
C GLU A 312 4.01 24.12 -10.93
N ILE A 313 3.75 23.11 -11.78
CA ILE A 313 2.41 22.86 -12.31
C ILE A 313 1.42 22.58 -11.18
N LEU A 314 1.77 21.71 -10.22
CA LEU A 314 0.92 21.41 -9.08
C LEU A 314 0.56 22.68 -8.30
N THR A 315 1.52 23.55 -8.00
CA THR A 315 1.27 24.77 -7.22
C THR A 315 0.51 25.85 -8.00
N LYS A 316 0.55 25.79 -9.34
CA LYS A 316 -0.22 26.68 -10.22
C LYS A 316 -1.69 26.27 -10.33
N ASP A 317 -1.96 24.96 -10.42
CA ASP A 317 -3.30 24.42 -10.66
C ASP A 317 -4.02 24.03 -9.36
N CYS A 318 -3.27 23.83 -8.29
CA CYS A 318 -3.76 23.38 -6.99
C CYS A 318 -3.24 24.25 -5.86
N THR A 319 -4.01 24.29 -4.77
CA THR A 319 -3.51 24.77 -3.49
C THR A 319 -2.77 23.64 -2.79
N LEU A 320 -1.44 23.63 -2.87
CA LEU A 320 -0.57 22.77 -2.07
C LEU A 320 -0.50 23.35 -0.64
N HIS A 321 -1.43 22.93 0.20
CA HIS A 321 -1.63 23.57 1.50
C HIS A 321 -0.85 22.93 2.65
N THR A 322 -0.41 21.66 2.51
CA THR A 322 0.25 20.96 3.63
C THR A 322 1.24 19.91 3.12
N VAL A 323 2.39 19.85 3.77
CA VAL A 323 3.35 18.74 3.68
C VAL A 323 3.62 18.21 5.08
N LEU A 324 3.40 16.92 5.30
CA LEU A 324 3.79 16.22 6.53
C LEU A 324 5.06 15.43 6.27
N ARG A 325 6.16 15.80 6.90
CA ARG A 325 7.39 15.02 6.92
C ARG A 325 7.26 13.89 7.92
N LEU A 326 7.30 12.66 7.43
CA LEU A 326 7.11 11.47 8.27
C LEU A 326 8.34 11.18 9.13
N PRO A 327 8.15 10.57 10.32
CA PRO A 327 9.25 10.09 11.14
C PRO A 327 10.17 9.14 10.36
N ARG A 328 11.46 9.12 10.67
CA ARG A 328 12.38 8.13 10.12
C ARG A 328 11.92 6.73 10.50
N GLY A 329 12.02 5.78 9.58
CA GLY A 329 11.61 4.40 9.81
C GLY A 329 10.09 4.15 9.80
N THR A 330 9.27 5.11 9.37
CA THR A 330 7.80 4.93 9.23
C THR A 330 7.46 3.66 8.45
N PHE A 331 8.26 3.30 7.45
CA PHE A 331 8.06 2.09 6.63
C PHE A 331 8.95 0.92 7.06
N SER A 332 9.50 0.92 8.28
CA SER A 332 10.27 -0.19 8.83
C SER A 332 9.34 -1.40 9.11
N PRO A 333 9.77 -2.63 8.87
CA PRO A 333 11.12 -3.08 8.45
C PRO A 333 11.33 -3.10 6.92
N TYR A 334 10.35 -2.74 6.12
CA TYR A 334 10.35 -2.93 4.65
C TYR A 334 11.30 -1.97 3.92
N SER A 335 11.47 -0.77 4.46
CA SER A 335 12.30 0.29 3.89
C SER A 335 12.89 1.16 4.99
N GLN A 336 13.90 0.65 5.68
CA GLN A 336 14.50 1.31 6.84
C GLN A 336 15.10 2.68 6.50
N GLY A 337 15.70 2.82 5.33
CA GLY A 337 16.35 4.07 4.89
C GLY A 337 15.43 5.09 4.22
N VAL A 338 14.18 4.74 3.90
CA VAL A 338 13.31 5.64 3.14
C VAL A 338 12.75 6.74 4.03
N LYS A 339 13.07 7.98 3.68
CA LYS A 339 12.43 9.20 4.19
C LYS A 339 11.26 9.52 3.26
N ALA A 340 10.07 9.74 3.82
CA ALA A 340 8.88 10.03 3.05
C ALA A 340 8.06 11.17 3.65
N ASN A 341 7.14 11.69 2.84
CA ASN A 341 6.26 12.79 3.18
C ASN A 341 4.84 12.47 2.74
N VAL A 342 3.85 13.13 3.33
CA VAL A 342 2.50 13.18 2.78
C VAL A 342 2.25 14.58 2.26
N VAL A 343 1.90 14.68 0.99
CA VAL A 343 1.62 15.94 0.31
C VAL A 343 0.11 16.07 0.16
N PHE A 344 -0.45 17.17 0.70
CA PHE A 344 -1.89 17.43 0.70
C PHE A 344 -2.20 18.65 -0.17
N PHE A 345 -3.09 18.51 -1.13
CA PHE A 345 -3.49 19.59 -2.02
C PHE A 345 -4.94 19.51 -2.46
N THR A 346 -5.49 20.67 -2.87
CA THR A 346 -6.84 20.81 -3.41
C THR A 346 -6.78 21.47 -4.78
N LYS A 347 -7.41 20.88 -5.79
CA LYS A 347 -7.39 21.39 -7.18
C LYS A 347 -8.34 22.57 -7.35
N GLY A 348 -7.92 23.58 -8.09
CA GLY A 348 -8.78 24.68 -8.57
C GLY A 348 -8.31 26.08 -8.23
N TYR A 349 -7.38 26.24 -7.30
CA TYR A 349 -6.78 27.54 -6.98
C TYR A 349 -5.27 27.40 -6.84
N PRO A 350 -4.49 28.40 -7.27
CA PRO A 350 -3.05 28.38 -7.10
C PRO A 350 -2.65 28.42 -5.63
N THR A 351 -1.46 27.94 -5.36
CA THR A 351 -0.87 27.94 -4.01
C THR A 351 -0.34 29.33 -3.68
N GLU A 352 -0.77 29.89 -2.55
CA GLU A 352 -0.19 31.10 -1.98
C GLU A 352 0.79 30.78 -0.86
N THR A 353 0.45 29.80 -0.03
CA THR A 353 1.23 29.40 1.16
C THR A 353 1.16 27.89 1.36
N THR A 354 2.30 27.27 1.54
CA THR A 354 2.41 25.86 1.95
C THR A 354 2.83 25.76 3.40
N TRP A 355 2.14 24.94 4.18
CA TRP A 355 2.48 24.63 5.55
C TRP A 355 3.22 23.29 5.61
N ILE A 356 4.32 23.24 6.32
CA ILE A 356 5.10 22.03 6.52
C ILE A 356 5.11 21.67 8.00
N TYR A 357 4.75 20.41 8.31
CA TYR A 357 4.92 19.83 9.63
C TYR A 357 6.12 18.87 9.63
N ASP A 358 7.12 19.18 10.44
CA ASP A 358 8.29 18.31 10.60
C ASP A 358 8.09 17.32 11.74
N CYS A 359 7.70 16.09 11.40
CA CYS A 359 7.61 14.98 12.36
C CYS A 359 8.88 14.10 12.33
N ARG A 360 10.00 14.64 11.84
CA ARG A 360 11.23 13.88 11.58
C ARG A 360 12.43 14.34 12.42
N SER A 361 12.71 15.65 12.41
CA SER A 361 13.88 16.22 13.09
C SER A 361 13.77 16.04 14.59
N ASN A 362 14.82 15.55 15.23
CA ASN A 362 14.87 15.26 16.68
C ASN A 362 13.77 14.29 17.16
N VAL A 363 13.25 13.43 16.26
CA VAL A 363 12.31 12.35 16.60
C VAL A 363 13.05 11.03 16.49
N PRO A 364 13.08 10.21 17.55
CA PRO A 364 13.69 8.89 17.49
C PRO A 364 13.10 8.05 16.37
N GLY A 365 13.95 7.39 15.60
CA GLY A 365 13.52 6.57 14.49
C GLY A 365 12.54 5.46 14.90
N ILE A 366 11.52 5.25 14.08
CA ILE A 366 10.52 4.19 14.27
C ILE A 366 11.17 2.83 14.05
N THR A 367 10.93 1.90 14.97
CA THR A 367 11.32 0.48 14.85
C THR A 367 10.13 -0.40 15.09
N LYS A 368 10.17 -1.64 14.61
CA LYS A 368 9.03 -2.56 14.76
C LYS A 368 8.77 -2.98 16.21
N LYS A 369 9.82 -3.16 17.01
CA LYS A 369 9.72 -3.73 18.37
C LYS A 369 9.76 -2.66 19.45
N ASP A 370 10.80 -1.83 19.44
CA ASP A 370 11.13 -0.97 20.57
C ASP A 370 10.45 0.39 20.52
N ARG A 371 10.23 0.90 19.31
CA ARG A 371 9.62 2.23 19.08
C ARG A 371 8.62 2.15 17.94
N PRO A 372 7.49 1.44 18.11
CA PRO A 372 6.50 1.30 17.04
C PRO A 372 5.84 2.64 16.71
N LEU A 373 5.42 2.80 15.46
CA LEU A 373 4.61 3.93 15.05
C LEU A 373 3.27 3.90 15.81
N THR A 374 2.89 5.04 16.39
CA THR A 374 1.66 5.19 17.17
C THR A 374 0.88 6.43 16.77
N VAL A 375 -0.38 6.51 17.14
CA VAL A 375 -1.24 7.68 16.90
C VAL A 375 -0.64 8.95 17.54
N ALA A 376 0.06 8.80 18.65
CA ALA A 376 0.68 9.94 19.36
C ALA A 376 1.70 10.70 18.49
N HIS A 377 2.37 10.04 17.56
CA HIS A 377 3.31 10.69 16.64
C HIS A 377 2.63 11.74 15.74
N PHE A 378 1.33 11.61 15.48
CA PHE A 378 0.59 12.48 14.57
C PHE A 378 -0.43 13.38 15.26
N ALA A 379 -0.65 13.25 16.58
CA ALA A 379 -1.68 13.99 17.30
C ALA A 379 -1.52 15.51 17.21
N GLU A 380 -0.29 16.01 17.34
CA GLU A 380 0.01 17.43 17.20
C GLU A 380 -0.17 17.92 15.75
N PHE A 381 0.29 17.11 14.77
CA PHE A 381 0.04 17.40 13.36
C PHE A 381 -1.46 17.54 13.05
N GLU A 382 -2.30 16.65 13.52
CA GLU A 382 -3.76 16.70 13.31
C GLU A 382 -4.36 17.99 13.92
N THR A 383 -3.86 18.40 15.08
CA THR A 383 -4.25 19.65 15.72
C THR A 383 -3.84 20.89 14.89
N CYS A 384 -2.61 20.87 14.35
CA CYS A 384 -2.09 21.94 13.50
C CYS A 384 -2.79 22.00 12.14
N TYR A 385 -3.10 20.84 11.55
CA TYR A 385 -3.83 20.75 10.29
C TYR A 385 -5.21 21.41 10.38
N GLY A 386 -5.91 21.18 11.49
CA GLY A 386 -7.21 21.76 11.77
C GLY A 386 -8.38 20.93 11.23
N THR A 387 -9.56 21.54 11.18
CA THR A 387 -10.83 20.83 10.93
C THR A 387 -11.25 20.78 9.47
N ASP A 388 -10.73 21.65 8.61
CA ASP A 388 -11.08 21.68 7.19
C ASP A 388 -10.18 20.76 6.36
N PRO A 389 -10.74 19.76 5.68
CA PRO A 389 -9.95 18.81 4.90
C PRO A 389 -9.27 19.41 3.66
N ASN A 390 -9.68 20.61 3.22
CA ASN A 390 -9.07 21.34 2.11
C ASN A 390 -7.99 22.35 2.58
N GLY A 391 -7.58 22.26 3.85
CA GLY A 391 -6.53 23.10 4.38
C GLY A 391 -6.90 24.59 4.64
N ARG A 392 -8.18 24.93 4.67
CA ARG A 392 -8.69 26.30 4.84
C ARG A 392 -8.90 26.71 6.30
N SER A 393 -8.66 25.82 7.26
CA SER A 393 -8.69 26.18 8.68
C SER A 393 -7.69 27.29 8.97
N LYS A 394 -8.03 28.20 9.89
CA LYS A 394 -7.07 29.17 10.42
C LYS A 394 -5.92 28.39 11.08
N ARG A 395 -4.73 28.57 10.56
CA ARG A 395 -3.52 27.88 11.01
C ARG A 395 -2.65 28.82 11.81
N ASP A 396 -2.05 28.27 12.87
CA ASP A 396 -1.25 29.03 13.83
C ASP A 396 0.03 28.26 14.14
N PRO A 397 1.20 28.83 13.88
CA PRO A 397 2.49 28.20 14.22
C PRO A 397 2.65 27.90 15.72
N SER A 398 2.02 28.70 16.59
CA SER A 398 2.11 28.54 18.04
C SER A 398 1.45 27.27 18.57
N LYS A 399 0.65 26.58 17.76
CA LYS A 399 0.02 25.28 18.10
C LYS A 399 1.02 24.13 18.11
N SER A 400 2.21 24.34 17.54
CA SER A 400 3.24 23.33 17.47
C SER A 400 4.33 23.56 18.50
N LYS A 401 4.65 22.51 19.24
CA LYS A 401 5.85 22.48 20.08
C LYS A 401 7.08 22.45 19.20
N GLU A 402 8.20 22.95 19.72
CA GLU A 402 9.49 22.94 19.03
C GLU A 402 9.47 23.52 17.60
N SER A 403 8.50 24.42 17.33
CA SER A 403 8.36 25.08 16.02
C SER A 403 8.25 24.12 14.82
N ARG A 404 7.67 22.92 15.03
CA ARG A 404 7.54 21.89 13.99
C ARG A 404 6.60 22.26 12.86
N TRP A 405 5.71 23.24 13.07
CA TRP A 405 4.72 23.70 12.12
C TRP A 405 5.07 25.09 11.59
N ARG A 406 5.37 25.19 10.30
CA ARG A 406 5.80 26.44 9.67
C ARG A 406 5.18 26.62 8.29
N SER A 407 4.87 27.88 7.96
CA SER A 407 4.40 28.27 6.63
C SER A 407 5.51 28.85 5.78
N PHE A 408 5.40 28.61 4.48
CA PHE A 408 6.28 29.15 3.45
C PHE A 408 5.42 29.77 2.36
N HIS A 409 5.65 31.04 2.05
CA HIS A 409 4.97 31.71 0.95
C HIS A 409 5.46 31.16 -0.39
N ILE A 410 4.61 31.18 -1.41
CA ILE A 410 4.94 30.65 -2.76
C ILE A 410 6.22 31.28 -3.35
N SER A 411 6.53 32.52 -3.02
CA SER A 411 7.78 33.17 -3.45
C SER A 411 9.04 32.47 -2.89
N GLU A 412 8.96 31.94 -1.66
CA GLU A 412 10.07 31.18 -1.06
C GLU A 412 10.20 29.79 -1.73
N VAL A 413 9.07 29.20 -2.12
CA VAL A 413 9.05 27.92 -2.85
C VAL A 413 9.67 28.09 -4.23
N LYS A 414 9.31 29.19 -4.94
CA LYS A 414 9.89 29.54 -6.25
C LYS A 414 11.41 29.79 -6.17
N GLN A 415 11.88 30.47 -5.12
CA GLN A 415 13.32 30.71 -4.93
C GLN A 415 14.14 29.42 -4.74
N ARG A 416 13.47 28.29 -4.45
CA ARG A 416 14.05 26.97 -4.30
C ARG A 416 13.68 26.02 -5.44
N ASP A 417 13.36 26.58 -6.62
CA ASP A 417 12.98 25.82 -7.82
C ASP A 417 11.86 24.79 -7.54
N PHE A 418 10.90 25.15 -6.68
CA PHE A 418 9.78 24.30 -6.23
C PHE A 418 10.20 22.97 -5.57
N LYS A 419 11.46 22.84 -5.15
CA LYS A 419 11.97 21.65 -4.45
C LYS A 419 11.59 21.69 -2.98
N LEU A 420 10.67 20.82 -2.57
CA LEU A 420 10.03 20.85 -1.24
C LEU A 420 10.91 20.25 -0.13
N ASP A 421 11.98 19.55 -0.45
CA ASP A 421 12.90 18.95 0.51
C ASP A 421 13.83 20.00 1.17
N SER A 422 14.07 21.13 0.49
CA SER A 422 15.03 22.16 0.85
C SER A 422 14.62 23.03 2.07
N PHE A 423 13.40 22.90 2.56
CA PHE A 423 12.90 23.67 3.70
C PHE A 423 13.36 23.03 5.04
N LYS A 424 14.54 23.37 5.49
CA LYS A 424 15.08 22.96 6.80
C LYS A 424 15.13 24.17 7.72
N TRP A 425 14.47 24.12 8.88
CA TRP A 425 14.45 25.22 9.88
C TRP A 425 14.64 24.73 11.32
N ILE A 426 14.55 23.40 11.55
CA ILE A 426 14.86 22.76 12.81
C ILE A 426 16.26 22.18 12.68
N LYS A 427 17.15 22.52 13.61
CA LYS A 427 18.44 21.83 13.73
C LYS A 427 18.15 20.38 14.16
N ASP A 428 18.61 19.43 13.40
CA ASP A 428 18.42 18.01 13.70
C ASP A 428 19.64 17.49 14.47
N ASP A 429 19.54 17.55 15.78
CA ASP A 429 20.59 17.08 16.69
C ASP A 429 20.61 15.53 16.81
N SER A 430 19.67 14.83 16.15
CA SER A 430 19.63 13.36 16.05
C SER A 430 20.46 12.80 14.89
N ILE A 431 21.01 13.66 14.06
CA ILE A 431 22.09 13.30 13.13
C ILE A 431 23.34 13.26 13.99
N GLU A 432 23.96 12.10 14.11
CA GLU A 432 25.30 11.98 14.73
C GLU A 432 26.18 13.12 14.21
N ASP A 433 26.82 13.82 15.12
CA ASP A 433 27.70 14.92 14.73
C ASP A 433 28.68 14.35 13.70
N ALA A 434 28.98 15.13 12.66
CA ALA A 434 29.95 14.71 11.65
C ALA A 434 31.32 14.38 12.29
N ASP A 435 31.56 14.89 13.51
CA ASP A 435 32.73 14.63 14.33
C ASP A 435 32.69 13.25 15.05
N GLU A 436 31.52 12.56 15.10
CA GLU A 436 31.34 11.20 15.64
C GLU A 436 31.24 10.11 14.53
N LEU A 437 31.23 10.53 13.28
CA LEU A 437 31.30 9.56 12.17
C LEU A 437 32.71 8.98 12.09
N PRO A 438 32.87 7.69 11.78
CA PRO A 438 34.15 7.12 11.40
C PRO A 438 34.82 7.96 10.31
N GLU A 439 36.14 7.98 10.30
CA GLU A 439 36.89 8.70 9.27
C GLU A 439 36.37 8.32 7.86
N PRO A 440 36.33 9.26 6.92
CA PRO A 440 35.82 9.00 5.57
C PRO A 440 36.45 7.78 4.88
N GLU A 441 37.69 7.46 5.23
CA GLU A 441 38.41 6.28 4.73
C GLU A 441 37.88 4.99 5.32
N GLU A 442 37.41 4.98 6.56
CA GLU A 442 36.82 3.84 7.25
C GLU A 442 35.40 3.58 6.69
N LEU A 443 34.57 4.62 6.54
CA LEU A 443 33.27 4.56 5.89
C LEU A 443 33.35 4.09 4.42
N ALA A 444 34.38 4.56 3.69
CA ALA A 444 34.61 4.11 2.33
C ALA A 444 35.03 2.63 2.28
N THR A 445 35.83 2.19 3.24
CA THR A 445 36.27 0.79 3.36
C THR A 445 35.10 -0.14 3.65
N ASP A 446 34.22 0.25 4.58
CA ASP A 446 33.00 -0.53 4.91
C ASP A 446 32.03 -0.59 3.72
N ALA A 447 31.84 0.53 3.01
CA ALA A 447 31.00 0.56 1.81
C ALA A 447 31.57 -0.31 0.67
N ILE A 448 32.89 -0.34 0.50
CA ILE A 448 33.56 -1.20 -0.46
C ILE A 448 33.37 -2.66 -0.07
N ALA A 449 33.55 -3.02 1.20
CA ALA A 449 33.36 -4.39 1.68
C ALA A 449 31.92 -4.89 1.47
N GLU A 450 30.90 -4.03 1.71
CA GLU A 450 29.50 -4.36 1.41
C GLU A 450 29.24 -4.57 -0.10
N ILE A 451 29.86 -3.74 -0.94
CA ILE A 451 29.73 -3.86 -2.41
C ILE A 451 30.43 -5.14 -2.88
N GLU A 452 31.62 -5.43 -2.39
CA GLU A 452 32.36 -6.66 -2.72
C GLU A 452 31.58 -7.91 -2.30
N GLY A 453 30.99 -7.94 -1.09
CA GLY A 453 30.12 -9.02 -0.65
C GLY A 453 28.89 -9.20 -1.55
N ALA A 454 28.27 -8.10 -1.98
CA ALA A 454 27.15 -8.15 -2.91
C ALA A 454 27.55 -8.65 -4.31
N VAL A 455 28.76 -8.32 -4.77
CA VAL A 455 29.34 -8.80 -6.03
C VAL A 455 29.66 -10.29 -5.94
N GLU A 456 30.20 -10.78 -4.82
CA GLU A 456 30.43 -12.20 -4.59
C GLU A 456 29.14 -13.01 -4.60
N GLU A 457 28.07 -12.53 -3.94
CA GLU A 457 26.74 -13.16 -3.98
C GLU A 457 26.18 -13.21 -5.41
N LEU A 458 26.32 -12.14 -6.19
CA LEU A 458 25.89 -12.10 -7.59
C LEU A 458 26.69 -13.05 -8.47
N ASN A 459 28.00 -13.16 -8.27
CA ASN A 459 28.84 -14.11 -8.98
C ASN A 459 28.51 -15.56 -8.61
N ALA A 460 28.21 -15.84 -7.35
CA ALA A 460 27.73 -17.16 -6.92
C ALA A 460 26.41 -17.54 -7.63
N VAL A 461 25.49 -16.59 -7.79
CA VAL A 461 24.25 -16.79 -8.56
C VAL A 461 24.54 -17.00 -10.05
N LEU A 462 25.42 -16.22 -10.65
CA LEU A 462 25.83 -16.40 -12.06
C LEU A 462 26.46 -17.75 -12.30
N ASN A 463 27.31 -18.23 -11.38
CA ASN A 463 27.93 -19.55 -11.47
C ASN A 463 26.88 -20.68 -11.41
N LEU A 464 25.79 -20.52 -10.67
CA LEU A 464 24.68 -21.49 -10.68
C LEU A 464 24.00 -21.60 -12.05
N PHE A 465 23.90 -20.49 -12.78
CA PHE A 465 23.38 -20.50 -14.16
C PHE A 465 24.36 -21.09 -15.17
N THR A 466 25.65 -20.89 -14.96
CA THR A 466 26.69 -21.38 -15.89
C THR A 466 26.94 -22.91 -15.75
N ILE A 467 26.69 -23.49 -14.58
CA ILE A 467 26.83 -24.94 -14.33
C ILE A 467 25.63 -25.73 -14.91
N GLY A 468 24.51 -25.04 -15.24
CA GLY A 468 23.31 -25.66 -15.84
C GLY A 468 23.36 -25.87 -17.35
N GLU A 469 24.34 -25.33 -18.07
CA GLU A 469 24.46 -25.47 -19.51
C GLU A 469 25.72 -26.27 -19.86
N TYR A 470 25.73 -27.59 -19.72
CA TYR A 470 26.47 -28.52 -20.55
C TYR A 470 26.21 -29.98 -20.11
N VAL A 471 25.10 -30.53 -20.54
CA VAL A 471 24.97 -31.97 -20.72
C VAL A 471 24.67 -32.18 -22.20
N ASP A 472 25.71 -32.47 -22.96
CA ASP A 472 25.58 -32.95 -24.33
C ASP A 472 24.71 -34.24 -24.37
N PRO A 473 23.72 -34.32 -25.26
CA PRO A 473 22.97 -35.57 -25.44
C PRO A 473 23.87 -36.63 -26.07
N PRO A 474 23.77 -37.90 -25.63
CA PRO A 474 24.64 -38.96 -26.14
C PRO A 474 24.43 -39.14 -27.64
N ALA A 475 25.55 -39.21 -28.37
CA ALA A 475 25.61 -39.46 -29.80
C ALA A 475 24.84 -40.74 -30.18
N ARG A 476 23.81 -40.60 -30.99
CA ARG A 476 23.12 -41.75 -31.60
C ARG A 476 24.10 -42.46 -32.53
N GLY A 477 24.56 -43.63 -32.09
CA GLY A 477 25.32 -44.57 -32.93
C GLY A 477 24.49 -45.01 -34.14
N LYS A 478 25.08 -44.88 -35.31
CA LYS A 478 24.62 -45.53 -36.53
C LYS A 478 24.72 -47.03 -36.38
N LYS A 479 23.64 -47.75 -36.52
CA LYS A 479 23.55 -48.99 -37.29
C LYS A 479 22.19 -49.07 -37.93
#